data_f3fa5018943ca660d80a4f3870c42c8f
#
_entry.id   f3fa5018943ca660d80a4f3870c42c8f
#
_cell.length_a   1.000
_cell.length_b   1.000
_cell.length_c   1.000
_cell.angle_alpha   90.00
_cell.angle_beta   90.00
_cell.angle_gamma   90.00
#
_symmetry.space_group_name_H-M   'P 1'
#
loop_
_entity.id
_entity.type
_entity.pdbx_description
1 polymer ?
#
loop_
_entity_poly.entity_id
_entity_poly.type
_entity_poly.pdbx_seq_one_letter_code
_entity_poly.pdbx_strand_id
1 'polypeptide(L)'
;MKNIFKISCLIILLFGGANQINAAEKVELLKTDWSFKGLVGKFDRGSLQRGYQVYTEVCSSCHSMKYVSYRNLFEPGGPEFTEEQAKAIAANFEVTDGPNSDGEMFTRTAKLSDKFVMPFANVKAAQAANGGAYPPDMSVLAKARSGGVDYIYSVLLGYEDPPIGVALDDGVYYNKYMYGNNIKMSEPLSDGLVEYSDGTIASKEQMAKDVTTFLMWTAEPHLEARHKMGFKAILYLIILTILVYFSMKKIWSRIESEV
;
A
#
# COMPACT_ATOMS: atom_id res chain seq x y z
N MET A 1 -58.07 11.02 -6.28
CA MET A 1 -57.12 11.24 -7.38
C MET A 1 -56.47 12.62 -7.39
N LYS A 2 -57.12 13.72 -7.02
CA LYS A 2 -56.54 15.08 -7.02
C LYS A 2 -55.38 15.30 -6.00
N ASN A 3 -55.34 14.56 -4.89
CA ASN A 3 -54.30 14.72 -3.86
C ASN A 3 -52.99 13.97 -4.16
N ILE A 4 -53.06 12.89 -4.91
CA ILE A 4 -51.89 12.11 -5.36
C ILE A 4 -51.03 12.92 -6.34
N PHE A 5 -51.70 13.67 -7.22
CA PHE A 5 -50.99 14.52 -8.20
C PHE A 5 -50.22 15.69 -7.55
N LYS A 6 -50.76 16.27 -6.46
CA LYS A 6 -50.11 17.34 -5.72
C LYS A 6 -48.87 16.86 -4.93
N ILE A 7 -48.93 15.64 -4.41
CA ILE A 7 -47.79 15.03 -3.70
C ILE A 7 -46.66 14.67 -4.66
N SER A 8 -47.00 14.17 -5.88
CA SER A 8 -46.02 13.85 -6.91
C SER A 8 -45.26 15.08 -7.41
N CYS A 9 -45.91 16.23 -7.58
CA CYS A 9 -45.26 17.49 -7.95
C CYS A 9 -44.37 18.06 -6.84
N LEU A 10 -44.70 17.85 -5.57
CA LEU A 10 -43.90 18.33 -4.46
C LEU A 10 -42.57 17.53 -4.30
N ILE A 11 -42.63 16.23 -4.58
CA ILE A 11 -41.43 15.36 -4.54
C ILE A 11 -40.47 15.72 -5.69
N ILE A 12 -40.95 16.07 -6.88
CA ILE A 12 -40.10 16.46 -8.01
C ILE A 12 -39.40 17.81 -7.74
N LEU A 13 -40.03 18.74 -6.99
CA LEU A 13 -39.41 20.02 -6.61
C LEU A 13 -38.35 19.88 -5.54
N LEU A 14 -38.39 18.84 -4.69
CA LEU A 14 -37.38 18.57 -3.67
C LEU A 14 -36.11 17.90 -4.26
N PHE A 15 -36.19 17.26 -5.39
CA PHE A 15 -35.03 16.63 -6.08
C PHE A 15 -34.41 17.50 -7.19
N GLY A 16 -35.06 18.63 -7.55
CA GLY A 16 -34.59 19.51 -8.62
C GLY A 16 -33.43 20.45 -8.26
N GLY A 17 -32.93 20.42 -7.03
CA GLY A 17 -31.87 21.30 -6.52
C GLY A 17 -30.53 20.61 -6.27
N ALA A 18 -30.22 19.51 -6.94
CA ALA A 18 -28.87 18.95 -6.90
C ALA A 18 -27.91 19.92 -7.62
N ASN A 19 -27.36 20.87 -6.88
CA ASN A 19 -26.16 21.59 -7.32
C ASN A 19 -25.15 20.50 -7.74
N GLN A 20 -24.78 20.50 -9.01
CA GLN A 20 -23.64 19.73 -9.47
C GLN A 20 -22.41 20.29 -8.73
N ILE A 21 -22.06 19.63 -7.63
CA ILE A 21 -20.73 19.80 -7.03
C ILE A 21 -19.80 19.33 -8.15
N ASN A 22 -19.13 20.28 -8.81
CA ASN A 22 -18.04 19.96 -9.71
C ASN A 22 -17.00 19.23 -8.85
N ALA A 23 -17.02 17.90 -8.89
CA ALA A 23 -15.94 17.10 -8.37
C ALA A 23 -14.69 17.56 -9.09
N ALA A 24 -13.66 18.00 -8.35
CA ALA A 24 -12.38 18.38 -8.92
C ALA A 24 -11.99 17.31 -9.95
N GLU A 25 -11.58 17.74 -11.13
CA GLU A 25 -11.25 16.86 -12.25
C GLU A 25 -10.26 15.80 -11.76
N LYS A 26 -10.69 14.55 -11.80
CA LYS A 26 -9.90 13.44 -11.27
C LYS A 26 -8.75 13.22 -12.23
N VAL A 27 -7.56 13.69 -11.86
CA VAL A 27 -6.34 13.46 -12.64
C VAL A 27 -6.16 11.95 -12.87
N GLU A 28 -5.99 11.56 -14.13
CA GLU A 28 -5.77 10.16 -14.48
C GLU A 28 -4.38 9.73 -14.00
N LEU A 29 -4.36 8.72 -13.10
CA LEU A 29 -3.11 8.20 -12.52
C LEU A 29 -2.30 7.46 -13.58
N LEU A 30 -0.98 7.52 -13.44
CA LEU A 30 -0.07 6.69 -14.21
C LEU A 30 -0.37 5.22 -13.94
N LYS A 31 -0.37 4.42 -15.01
CA LYS A 31 -0.59 2.98 -14.93
C LYS A 31 0.66 2.25 -15.38
N THR A 32 0.99 1.20 -14.67
CA THR A 32 2.05 0.28 -15.06
C THR A 32 1.61 -1.15 -14.83
N ASP A 33 2.29 -2.08 -15.48
CA ASP A 33 2.04 -3.50 -15.29
C ASP A 33 2.66 -3.96 -13.98
N TRP A 34 1.80 -4.30 -13.01
CA TRP A 34 2.20 -4.84 -11.73
C TRP A 34 2.13 -6.37 -11.76
N SER A 35 3.24 -7.04 -11.52
CA SER A 35 3.35 -8.51 -11.51
C SER A 35 2.39 -9.20 -10.53
N PHE A 36 2.01 -8.51 -9.46
CA PHE A 36 1.12 -9.01 -8.43
C PHE A 36 -0.38 -8.79 -8.71
N LYS A 37 -0.75 -8.09 -9.79
CA LYS A 37 -2.17 -7.90 -10.17
C LYS A 37 -2.77 -9.17 -10.78
N GLY A 38 -4.09 -9.31 -10.67
CA GLY A 38 -4.86 -10.43 -11.23
C GLY A 38 -4.96 -11.64 -10.31
N LEU A 39 -5.69 -12.66 -10.77
CA LEU A 39 -6.04 -13.84 -9.97
C LEU A 39 -4.86 -14.73 -9.59
N VAL A 40 -3.80 -14.70 -10.37
CA VAL A 40 -2.57 -15.50 -10.20
C VAL A 40 -1.34 -14.64 -10.07
N GLY A 41 -1.52 -13.33 -9.86
CA GLY A 41 -0.43 -12.38 -9.71
C GLY A 41 0.50 -12.76 -8.54
N LYS A 42 1.80 -12.51 -8.74
CA LYS A 42 2.86 -12.75 -7.75
C LYS A 42 3.79 -11.55 -7.71
N PHE A 43 4.39 -11.32 -6.57
CA PHE A 43 5.45 -10.33 -6.45
C PHE A 43 6.70 -10.77 -7.20
N ASP A 44 7.32 -9.84 -7.92
CA ASP A 44 8.67 -10.01 -8.45
C ASP A 44 9.67 -9.84 -7.31
N ARG A 45 10.48 -10.87 -7.03
CA ARG A 45 11.40 -10.88 -5.89
C ARG A 45 12.52 -9.86 -6.02
N GLY A 46 13.08 -9.72 -7.24
CA GLY A 46 14.08 -8.70 -7.52
C GLY A 46 13.54 -7.29 -7.26
N SER A 47 12.32 -7.01 -7.74
CA SER A 47 11.64 -5.74 -7.50
C SER A 47 11.39 -5.49 -6.00
N LEU A 48 11.04 -6.53 -5.22
CA LEU A 48 10.89 -6.39 -3.77
C LEU A 48 12.22 -6.08 -3.05
N GLN A 49 13.30 -6.73 -3.46
CA GLN A 49 14.63 -6.51 -2.88
C GLN A 49 15.16 -5.11 -3.21
N ARG A 50 15.05 -4.68 -4.47
CA ARG A 50 15.38 -3.31 -4.88
C ARG A 50 14.48 -2.27 -4.21
N GLY A 51 13.18 -2.55 -4.11
CA GLY A 51 12.23 -1.69 -3.42
C GLY A 51 12.50 -1.55 -1.93
N TYR A 52 12.96 -2.63 -1.27
CA TYR A 52 13.48 -2.57 0.10
C TYR A 52 14.71 -1.67 0.20
N GLN A 53 15.63 -1.77 -0.75
CA GLN A 53 16.82 -0.92 -0.80
C GLN A 53 16.42 0.56 -0.94
N VAL A 54 15.55 0.91 -1.88
CA VAL A 54 15.04 2.29 -2.03
C VAL A 54 14.34 2.77 -0.75
N TYR A 55 13.53 1.92 -0.12
CA TYR A 55 12.92 2.29 1.16
C TYR A 55 13.97 2.62 2.22
N THR A 56 14.98 1.76 2.38
CA THR A 56 15.99 1.89 3.44
C THR A 56 16.91 3.09 3.21
N GLU A 57 17.35 3.30 1.97
CA GLU A 57 18.32 4.36 1.65
C GLU A 57 17.67 5.74 1.49
N VAL A 58 16.40 5.81 1.07
CA VAL A 58 15.73 7.07 0.73
C VAL A 58 14.58 7.38 1.69
N CYS A 59 13.63 6.47 1.85
CA CYS A 59 12.34 6.77 2.49
C CYS A 59 12.39 6.67 4.02
N SER A 60 13.20 5.76 4.56
CA SER A 60 13.22 5.40 5.99
C SER A 60 13.70 6.53 6.89
N SER A 61 14.41 7.52 6.33
CA SER A 61 14.85 8.72 7.05
C SER A 61 13.69 9.60 7.57
N CYS A 62 12.53 9.53 6.90
CA CYS A 62 11.34 10.32 7.22
C CYS A 62 10.11 9.45 7.52
N HIS A 63 9.97 8.30 6.86
CA HIS A 63 8.78 7.45 6.92
C HIS A 63 8.99 6.20 7.75
N SER A 64 8.11 6.00 8.73
CA SER A 64 8.07 4.76 9.52
C SER A 64 7.42 3.59 8.76
N MET A 65 7.72 2.37 9.18
CA MET A 65 7.12 1.12 8.71
C MET A 65 6.88 0.17 9.88
N LYS A 66 6.08 0.60 10.83
CA LYS A 66 5.93 0.02 12.17
C LYS A 66 5.30 -1.37 12.22
N TYR A 67 4.65 -1.84 11.15
CA TYR A 67 4.01 -3.16 11.15
C TYR A 67 4.91 -4.26 10.58
N VAL A 68 6.00 -3.92 9.92
CA VAL A 68 6.96 -4.87 9.35
C VAL A 68 8.05 -5.20 10.39
N SER A 69 8.40 -6.47 10.50
CA SER A 69 9.55 -6.96 11.28
C SER A 69 10.65 -7.44 10.35
N TYR A 70 11.90 -7.44 10.81
CA TYR A 70 13.02 -7.90 9.99
C TYR A 70 12.88 -9.35 9.53
N ARG A 71 12.22 -10.23 10.31
CA ARG A 71 11.91 -11.60 9.90
C ARG A 71 11.04 -11.68 8.64
N ASN A 72 10.17 -10.70 8.40
CA ASN A 72 9.30 -10.72 7.23
C ASN A 72 10.10 -10.64 5.92
N LEU A 73 11.34 -10.15 5.95
CA LEU A 73 12.20 -10.03 4.79
C LEU A 73 12.62 -11.39 4.20
N PHE A 74 12.69 -12.46 5.02
CA PHE A 74 13.03 -13.81 4.54
C PHE A 74 11.82 -14.75 4.46
N GLU A 75 10.64 -14.32 4.87
CA GLU A 75 9.42 -15.13 4.78
C GLU A 75 9.00 -15.36 3.31
N PRO A 76 8.42 -16.55 3.01
CA PRO A 76 7.92 -16.85 1.67
C PRO A 76 6.85 -15.86 1.21
N GLY A 77 6.96 -15.40 -0.03
CA GLY A 77 6.04 -14.42 -0.61
C GLY A 77 6.49 -12.97 -0.44
N GLY A 78 7.57 -12.74 0.32
CA GLY A 78 8.22 -11.46 0.51
C GLY A 78 9.45 -11.27 -0.38
N PRO A 79 10.40 -10.41 0.04
CA PRO A 79 11.68 -10.22 -0.65
C PRO A 79 12.52 -11.49 -0.73
N GLU A 80 12.26 -12.47 0.15
CA GLU A 80 12.91 -13.78 0.21
C GLU A 80 14.44 -13.67 0.28
N PHE A 81 14.96 -12.71 1.05
CA PHE A 81 16.35 -12.73 1.48
C PHE A 81 16.65 -14.03 2.22
N THR A 82 17.92 -14.43 2.34
CA THR A 82 18.25 -15.53 3.24
C THR A 82 18.07 -15.09 4.71
N GLU A 83 17.95 -16.05 5.62
CA GLU A 83 17.84 -15.73 7.05
C GLU A 83 19.08 -15.00 7.55
N GLU A 84 20.26 -15.36 7.03
CA GLU A 84 21.54 -14.71 7.35
C GLU A 84 21.56 -13.26 6.85
N GLN A 85 21.07 -13.01 5.64
CA GLN A 85 20.95 -11.65 5.11
C GLN A 85 19.98 -10.82 5.95
N ALA A 86 18.82 -11.37 6.30
CA ALA A 86 17.85 -10.67 7.15
C ALA A 86 18.41 -10.37 8.56
N LYS A 87 19.23 -11.27 9.14
CA LYS A 87 19.96 -11.03 10.39
C LYS A 87 21.00 -9.93 10.25
N ALA A 88 21.77 -9.95 9.17
CA ALA A 88 22.76 -8.91 8.88
C ALA A 88 22.11 -7.53 8.68
N ILE A 89 20.96 -7.49 7.97
CA ILE A 89 20.17 -6.27 7.83
C ILE A 89 19.70 -5.75 9.19
N ALA A 90 19.11 -6.61 10.03
CA ALA A 90 18.65 -6.22 11.37
C ALA A 90 19.81 -5.69 12.23
N ALA A 91 20.98 -6.30 12.15
CA ALA A 91 22.16 -5.93 12.93
C ALA A 91 22.70 -4.52 12.62
N ASN A 92 22.29 -3.89 11.52
CA ASN A 92 22.66 -2.50 11.21
C ASN A 92 21.81 -1.47 12.00
N PHE A 93 20.82 -1.91 12.76
CA PHE A 93 19.92 -1.03 13.49
C PHE A 93 19.98 -1.29 15.00
N GLU A 94 19.72 -0.24 15.75
CA GLU A 94 19.60 -0.29 17.20
C GLU A 94 18.16 -0.07 17.64
N VAL A 95 17.74 -0.81 18.65
CA VAL A 95 16.41 -0.71 19.26
C VAL A 95 16.53 -0.48 20.76
N THR A 96 15.65 0.32 21.31
CA THR A 96 15.49 0.47 22.76
C THR A 96 14.70 -0.73 23.29
N ASP A 97 15.26 -1.40 24.28
CA ASP A 97 14.67 -2.56 24.95
C ASP A 97 14.65 -2.36 26.47
N GLY A 98 13.94 -3.19 27.22
CA GLY A 98 13.88 -3.11 28.67
C GLY A 98 12.45 -3.04 29.20
N PRO A 99 12.30 -2.74 30.49
CA PRO A 99 13.38 -2.43 31.42
C PRO A 99 14.26 -3.65 31.80
N ASN A 100 15.54 -3.41 32.14
CA ASN A 100 16.43 -4.40 32.73
C ASN A 100 16.06 -4.70 34.20
N SER A 101 16.87 -5.51 34.92
CA SER A 101 16.65 -5.82 36.33
C SER A 101 16.64 -4.61 37.25
N ASP A 102 17.27 -3.52 36.82
CA ASP A 102 17.39 -2.28 37.58
C ASP A 102 16.29 -1.26 37.22
N GLY A 103 15.40 -1.64 36.30
CA GLY A 103 14.29 -0.81 35.82
C GLY A 103 14.69 0.18 34.71
N GLU A 104 15.87 0.04 34.11
CA GLU A 104 16.39 0.95 33.11
C GLU A 104 16.14 0.45 31.68
N MET A 105 15.85 1.37 30.76
CA MET A 105 15.81 1.10 29.34
C MET A 105 17.23 1.08 28.77
N PHE A 106 17.51 0.14 27.90
CA PHE A 106 18.83 0.01 27.27
C PHE A 106 18.72 -0.14 25.75
N THR A 107 19.80 0.19 25.06
CA THR A 107 19.91 0.04 23.61
C THR A 107 20.61 -1.26 23.28
N ARG A 108 20.09 -1.97 22.30
CA ARG A 108 20.73 -3.18 21.75
C ARG A 108 20.56 -3.23 20.23
N THR A 109 21.39 -4.03 19.61
CA THR A 109 21.26 -4.41 18.20
C THR A 109 19.91 -5.10 17.95
N ALA A 110 19.24 -4.73 16.85
CA ALA A 110 17.97 -5.31 16.48
C ALA A 110 18.11 -6.78 16.07
N LYS A 111 17.04 -7.55 16.32
CA LYS A 111 16.89 -8.98 16.00
C LYS A 111 15.80 -9.15 14.95
N LEU A 112 15.69 -10.35 14.37
CA LEU A 112 14.64 -10.69 13.39
C LEU A 112 13.22 -10.44 13.89
N SER A 113 12.97 -10.57 15.20
CA SER A 113 11.66 -10.32 15.82
C SER A 113 11.29 -8.86 15.93
N ASP A 114 12.28 -7.98 15.90
CA ASP A 114 12.05 -6.55 16.09
C ASP A 114 11.38 -5.93 14.85
N LYS A 115 10.64 -4.87 15.10
CA LYS A 115 10.05 -4.04 14.04
C LYS A 115 11.11 -3.16 13.40
N PHE A 116 10.84 -2.72 12.17
CA PHE A 116 11.66 -1.70 11.55
C PHE A 116 11.74 -0.47 12.45
N VAL A 117 12.94 0.06 12.61
CA VAL A 117 13.19 1.23 13.46
C VAL A 117 12.49 2.44 12.88
N MET A 118 11.82 3.19 13.74
CA MET A 118 11.15 4.43 13.37
C MET A 118 12.13 5.59 13.34
N PRO A 119 12.07 6.49 12.35
CA PRO A 119 13.00 7.62 12.24
C PRO A 119 12.81 8.66 13.35
N PHE A 120 11.64 8.73 13.95
CA PHE A 120 11.30 9.72 14.99
C PHE A 120 10.66 9.05 16.20
N ALA A 121 11.02 9.51 17.39
CA ALA A 121 10.49 8.98 18.65
C ALA A 121 8.98 9.22 18.83
N ASN A 122 8.44 10.28 18.23
CA ASN A 122 7.01 10.63 18.32
C ASN A 122 6.59 11.58 17.19
N VAL A 123 5.27 11.81 17.10
CA VAL A 123 4.65 12.65 16.05
C VAL A 123 5.18 14.09 16.09
N LYS A 124 5.40 14.68 17.28
CA LYS A 124 5.89 16.06 17.39
C LYS A 124 7.32 16.20 16.88
N ALA A 125 8.17 15.23 17.19
CA ALA A 125 9.54 15.18 16.67
C ALA A 125 9.53 15.05 15.13
N ALA A 126 8.67 14.19 14.57
CA ALA A 126 8.50 14.06 13.14
C ALA A 126 8.03 15.36 12.48
N GLN A 127 7.05 16.04 13.06
CA GLN A 127 6.55 17.32 12.57
C GLN A 127 7.62 18.42 12.61
N ALA A 128 8.36 18.50 13.71
CA ALA A 128 9.44 19.49 13.86
C ALA A 128 10.52 19.32 12.79
N ALA A 129 10.89 18.08 12.47
CA ALA A 129 11.88 17.77 11.45
C ALA A 129 11.39 17.96 10.01
N ASN A 130 10.07 18.00 9.78
CA ASN A 130 9.47 18.02 8.44
C ASN A 130 8.59 19.28 8.19
N GLY A 131 9.02 20.44 8.69
CA GLY A 131 8.30 21.70 8.44
C GLY A 131 6.83 21.70 8.89
N GLY A 132 6.52 21.02 9.99
CA GLY A 132 5.17 20.87 10.52
C GLY A 132 4.34 19.73 9.90
N ALA A 133 4.83 19.09 8.84
CA ALA A 133 4.17 17.91 8.27
C ALA A 133 4.50 16.64 9.04
N TYR A 134 3.56 15.70 9.06
CA TYR A 134 3.79 14.37 9.60
C TYR A 134 3.89 13.36 8.44
N PRO A 135 5.09 12.81 8.16
CA PRO A 135 5.23 11.78 7.14
C PRO A 135 4.41 10.54 7.53
N PRO A 136 3.52 10.05 6.65
CA PRO A 136 2.69 8.90 6.97
C PRO A 136 3.53 7.63 7.15
N ASP A 137 3.06 6.73 8.02
CA ASP A 137 3.58 5.37 8.11
C ASP A 137 3.29 4.60 6.82
N MET A 138 4.29 3.93 6.28
CA MET A 138 4.21 3.28 4.97
C MET A 138 3.70 1.84 5.02
N SER A 139 3.55 1.22 6.21
CA SER A 139 3.22 -0.20 6.35
C SER A 139 2.00 -0.66 5.55
N VAL A 140 0.96 0.18 5.47
CA VAL A 140 -0.30 -0.14 4.77
C VAL A 140 -0.69 0.92 3.73
N LEU A 141 0.26 1.77 3.34
CA LEU A 141 0.01 2.95 2.51
C LEU A 141 -0.67 2.58 1.18
N ALA A 142 -0.23 1.49 0.54
CA ALA A 142 -0.79 1.01 -0.72
C ALA A 142 -2.28 0.61 -0.63
N LYS A 143 -2.78 0.28 0.57
CA LYS A 143 -4.19 -0.02 0.82
C LYS A 143 -4.95 1.20 1.39
N ALA A 144 -4.25 2.16 1.96
CA ALA A 144 -4.85 3.32 2.62
C ALA A 144 -5.07 4.52 1.67
N ARG A 145 -4.77 4.39 0.40
CA ARG A 145 -4.94 5.46 -0.59
C ARG A 145 -5.88 5.03 -1.72
N SER A 146 -6.78 5.92 -2.12
CA SER A 146 -7.57 5.75 -3.34
C SER A 146 -6.62 5.70 -4.54
N GLY A 147 -6.77 4.70 -5.41
CA GLY A 147 -5.82 4.42 -6.49
C GLY A 147 -4.67 3.49 -6.10
N GLY A 148 -4.45 3.24 -4.79
CA GLY A 148 -3.49 2.24 -4.33
C GLY A 148 -2.07 2.46 -4.85
N VAL A 149 -1.48 1.42 -5.43
CA VAL A 149 -0.13 1.45 -5.99
C VAL A 149 0.02 2.43 -7.16
N ASP A 150 -1.01 2.56 -8.00
CA ASP A 150 -0.97 3.49 -9.12
C ASP A 150 -0.90 4.95 -8.63
N TYR A 151 -1.55 5.25 -7.49
CA TYR A 151 -1.44 6.56 -6.84
C TYR A 151 -0.05 6.83 -6.25
N ILE A 152 0.53 5.87 -5.52
CA ILE A 152 1.87 6.03 -4.94
C ILE A 152 2.90 6.24 -6.05
N TYR A 153 2.86 5.40 -7.09
CA TYR A 153 3.73 5.52 -8.25
C TYR A 153 3.58 6.88 -8.94
N SER A 154 2.34 7.34 -9.14
CA SER A 154 2.07 8.64 -9.74
C SER A 154 2.60 9.79 -8.89
N VAL A 155 2.40 9.76 -7.58
CA VAL A 155 2.91 10.81 -6.67
C VAL A 155 4.44 10.88 -6.70
N LEU A 156 5.13 9.74 -6.73
CA LEU A 156 6.60 9.72 -6.78
C LEU A 156 7.15 10.31 -8.08
N LEU A 157 6.41 10.24 -9.19
CA LEU A 157 6.79 10.75 -10.50
C LEU A 157 6.13 12.07 -10.88
N GLY A 158 5.22 12.59 -10.07
CA GLY A 158 4.38 13.72 -10.40
C GLY A 158 4.91 15.10 -10.01
N TYR A 159 6.17 15.21 -9.62
CA TYR A 159 6.80 16.49 -9.32
C TYR A 159 7.10 17.25 -10.60
N GLU A 160 6.62 18.48 -10.69
CA GLU A 160 6.84 19.38 -11.80
C GLU A 160 6.77 20.84 -11.34
N ASP A 161 7.21 21.76 -12.15
CA ASP A 161 7.08 23.19 -11.86
C ASP A 161 5.60 23.59 -11.79
N PRO A 162 5.22 24.46 -10.85
CA PRO A 162 3.84 24.90 -10.74
C PRO A 162 3.40 25.65 -11.99
N PRO A 163 2.14 25.49 -12.43
CA PRO A 163 1.59 26.26 -13.54
C PRO A 163 1.68 27.78 -13.33
N ILE A 164 1.75 28.54 -14.42
CA ILE A 164 1.83 30.03 -14.38
C ILE A 164 0.66 30.56 -13.55
N GLY A 165 0.98 31.38 -12.54
CA GLY A 165 0.01 32.02 -11.66
C GLY A 165 -0.31 31.23 -10.39
N VAL A 166 0.25 30.05 -10.19
CA VAL A 166 0.17 29.28 -8.94
C VAL A 166 1.36 29.67 -8.06
N ALA A 167 1.09 30.30 -6.93
CA ALA A 167 2.08 30.56 -5.89
C ALA A 167 2.03 29.44 -4.85
N LEU A 168 3.20 28.95 -4.45
CA LEU A 168 3.35 27.94 -3.39
C LEU A 168 3.97 28.58 -2.15
N ASP A 169 3.58 28.11 -0.98
CA ASP A 169 4.22 28.49 0.28
C ASP A 169 5.63 27.89 0.39
N ASP A 170 6.47 28.46 1.25
CA ASP A 170 7.80 27.92 1.55
C ASP A 170 7.73 26.47 2.03
N GLY A 171 8.57 25.60 1.44
CA GLY A 171 8.62 24.17 1.77
C GLY A 171 7.42 23.36 1.27
N VAL A 172 6.67 23.92 0.31
CA VAL A 172 5.60 23.23 -0.41
C VAL A 172 6.01 23.06 -1.87
N TYR A 173 5.78 21.87 -2.41
CA TYR A 173 6.12 21.52 -3.80
C TYR A 173 4.86 21.23 -4.59
N TYR A 174 4.88 21.53 -5.89
CA TYR A 174 3.81 21.13 -6.78
C TYR A 174 3.92 19.66 -7.14
N ASN A 175 2.79 18.95 -7.08
CA ASN A 175 2.71 17.58 -7.53
C ASN A 175 1.37 17.33 -8.22
N LYS A 176 1.44 16.96 -9.48
CA LYS A 176 0.28 16.80 -10.37
C LYS A 176 -0.78 15.82 -9.83
N TYR A 177 -0.35 14.79 -9.11
CA TYR A 177 -1.23 13.71 -8.65
C TYR A 177 -1.65 13.83 -7.20
N MET A 178 -1.05 14.74 -6.44
CA MET A 178 -1.46 15.00 -5.07
C MET A 178 -2.78 15.77 -5.04
N TYR A 179 -3.69 15.40 -4.13
CA TYR A 179 -4.92 16.17 -3.97
C TYR A 179 -4.60 17.62 -3.59
N GLY A 180 -5.17 18.55 -4.35
CA GLY A 180 -4.85 19.98 -4.23
C GLY A 180 -3.49 20.39 -4.83
N ASN A 181 -2.81 19.48 -5.50
CA ASN A 181 -1.53 19.68 -6.19
C ASN A 181 -0.37 20.18 -5.31
N ASN A 182 -0.53 20.16 -3.98
CA ASN A 182 0.45 20.68 -3.02
C ASN A 182 0.92 19.56 -2.10
N ILE A 183 2.24 19.40 -1.96
CA ILE A 183 2.86 18.41 -1.10
C ILE A 183 4.04 19.00 -0.34
N LYS A 184 4.18 18.67 0.94
CA LYS A 184 5.33 19.12 1.75
C LYS A 184 6.56 18.22 1.61
N MET A 185 6.40 17.02 1.09
CA MET A 185 7.52 16.14 0.77
C MET A 185 8.24 16.72 -0.45
N SER A 186 9.54 16.99 -0.35
CA SER A 186 10.37 17.29 -1.51
C SER A 186 10.44 16.11 -2.46
N GLU A 187 10.79 16.32 -3.70
CA GLU A 187 10.98 15.22 -4.66
C GLU A 187 12.01 14.22 -4.13
N PRO A 188 11.58 12.95 -3.86
CA PRO A 188 12.44 12.00 -3.16
C PRO A 188 13.34 11.19 -4.08
N LEU A 189 13.08 11.15 -5.39
CA LEU A 189 13.78 10.29 -6.34
C LEU A 189 14.38 11.10 -7.49
N SER A 190 15.62 10.75 -7.85
CA SER A 190 16.32 11.23 -9.04
C SER A 190 17.11 10.09 -9.65
N ASP A 191 17.41 10.15 -10.95
CA ASP A 191 18.15 9.11 -11.63
C ASP A 191 19.50 8.84 -10.96
N GLY A 192 19.79 7.54 -10.76
CA GLY A 192 21.05 7.11 -10.14
C GLY A 192 21.17 7.37 -8.65
N LEU A 193 20.08 7.69 -7.95
CA LEU A 193 20.12 7.98 -6.50
C LEU A 193 20.57 6.78 -5.66
N VAL A 194 20.25 5.56 -6.08
CA VAL A 194 20.71 4.30 -5.47
C VAL A 194 21.50 3.48 -6.48
N GLU A 195 22.39 2.61 -6.01
CA GLU A 195 23.14 1.69 -6.84
C GLU A 195 22.65 0.26 -6.58
N TYR A 196 21.94 -0.31 -7.54
CA TYR A 196 21.41 -1.66 -7.42
C TYR A 196 22.49 -2.72 -7.63
N SER A 197 22.60 -3.66 -6.70
CA SER A 197 23.59 -4.74 -6.72
C SER A 197 23.40 -5.75 -7.85
N ASP A 198 22.20 -5.80 -8.44
CA ASP A 198 21.86 -6.70 -9.57
C ASP A 198 22.15 -6.08 -10.94
N GLY A 199 22.73 -4.86 -10.99
CA GLY A 199 23.05 -4.16 -12.22
C GLY A 199 21.85 -3.51 -12.94
N THR A 200 20.67 -3.55 -12.36
CA THR A 200 19.49 -2.81 -12.88
C THR A 200 19.78 -1.32 -12.86
N ILE A 201 19.44 -0.60 -13.93
CA ILE A 201 19.59 0.86 -13.97
C ILE A 201 18.56 1.50 -13.02
N ALA A 202 19.06 2.26 -12.05
CA ALA A 202 18.23 2.96 -11.06
C ALA A 202 17.69 4.27 -11.64
N SER A 203 16.85 4.21 -12.68
CA SER A 203 16.10 5.37 -13.12
C SER A 203 15.02 5.73 -12.11
N LYS A 204 14.57 6.99 -12.12
CA LYS A 204 13.50 7.48 -11.26
C LYS A 204 12.25 6.59 -11.36
N GLU A 205 11.86 6.20 -12.58
CA GLU A 205 10.71 5.33 -12.84
C GLU A 205 10.92 3.92 -12.28
N GLN A 206 12.13 3.36 -12.44
CA GLN A 206 12.43 2.02 -11.92
C GLN A 206 12.41 2.00 -10.40
N MET A 207 13.03 2.98 -9.75
CA MET A 207 13.00 3.12 -8.29
C MET A 207 11.58 3.31 -7.75
N ALA A 208 10.79 4.17 -8.41
CA ALA A 208 9.38 4.39 -8.05
C ALA A 208 8.56 3.09 -8.19
N LYS A 209 8.79 2.29 -9.24
CA LYS A 209 8.13 1.00 -9.45
C LYS A 209 8.54 -0.01 -8.38
N ASP A 210 9.83 -0.13 -8.10
CA ASP A 210 10.35 -1.10 -7.15
C ASP A 210 9.89 -0.79 -5.71
N VAL A 211 10.02 0.48 -5.26
CA VAL A 211 9.54 0.85 -3.92
C VAL A 211 8.02 0.71 -3.80
N THR A 212 7.25 1.05 -4.83
CA THR A 212 5.79 0.87 -4.81
C THR A 212 5.41 -0.61 -4.73
N THR A 213 6.14 -1.50 -5.43
CA THR A 213 5.97 -2.95 -5.32
C THR A 213 6.24 -3.44 -3.90
N PHE A 214 7.31 -2.95 -3.28
CA PHE A 214 7.65 -3.25 -1.89
C PHE A 214 6.55 -2.76 -0.92
N LEU A 215 6.04 -1.53 -1.10
CA LEU A 215 4.94 -0.99 -0.29
C LEU A 215 3.61 -1.75 -0.48
N MET A 216 3.37 -2.34 -1.65
CA MET A 216 2.23 -3.22 -1.83
C MET A 216 2.41 -4.52 -1.06
N TRP A 217 3.61 -5.10 -1.07
CA TRP A 217 3.89 -6.29 -0.28
C TRP A 217 3.75 -6.01 1.22
N THR A 218 4.29 -4.91 1.74
CA THR A 218 4.14 -4.57 3.16
C THR A 218 2.69 -4.43 3.58
N ALA A 219 1.83 -3.92 2.70
CA ALA A 219 0.39 -3.78 2.94
C ALA A 219 -0.39 -5.10 2.77
N GLU A 220 0.15 -6.07 2.03
CA GLU A 220 -0.50 -7.36 1.76
C GLU A 220 0.52 -8.50 1.63
N PRO A 221 1.25 -8.84 2.70
CA PRO A 221 2.33 -9.83 2.65
C PRO A 221 1.83 -11.26 2.31
N HIS A 222 0.57 -11.54 2.56
CA HIS A 222 -0.04 -12.84 2.28
C HIS A 222 -0.81 -12.93 0.97
N LEU A 223 -0.64 -11.97 0.04
CA LEU A 223 -1.34 -11.93 -1.24
C LEU A 223 -1.25 -13.26 -2.01
N GLU A 224 -0.04 -13.79 -2.18
CA GLU A 224 0.17 -15.05 -2.91
C GLU A 224 -0.43 -16.26 -2.19
N ALA A 225 -0.29 -16.33 -0.87
CA ALA A 225 -0.90 -17.38 -0.06
C ALA A 225 -2.43 -17.34 -0.15
N ARG A 226 -3.00 -16.13 -0.13
CA ARG A 226 -4.44 -15.91 -0.30
C ARG A 226 -4.93 -16.34 -1.68
N HIS A 227 -4.20 -16.03 -2.76
CA HIS A 227 -4.54 -16.50 -4.11
C HIS A 227 -4.53 -18.03 -4.20
N LYS A 228 -3.48 -18.69 -3.67
CA LYS A 228 -3.37 -20.15 -3.63
C LYS A 228 -4.51 -20.79 -2.82
N MET A 229 -4.85 -20.21 -1.66
CA MET A 229 -5.94 -20.71 -0.82
C MET A 229 -7.29 -20.47 -1.48
N GLY A 230 -7.51 -19.31 -2.08
CA GLY A 230 -8.75 -18.97 -2.80
C GLY A 230 -9.04 -19.94 -3.94
N PHE A 231 -8.03 -20.31 -4.73
CA PHE A 231 -8.19 -21.30 -5.79
C PHE A 231 -8.62 -22.68 -5.23
N LYS A 232 -7.98 -23.14 -4.16
CA LYS A 232 -8.36 -24.40 -3.50
C LYS A 232 -9.79 -24.36 -2.96
N ALA A 233 -10.17 -23.24 -2.34
CA ALA A 233 -11.52 -23.05 -1.79
C ALA A 233 -12.59 -23.04 -2.89
N ILE A 234 -12.35 -22.36 -4.01
CA ILE A 234 -13.28 -22.35 -5.15
C ILE A 234 -13.45 -23.76 -5.71
N LEU A 235 -12.36 -24.49 -5.94
CA LEU A 235 -12.42 -25.87 -6.43
C LEU A 235 -13.23 -26.78 -5.49
N TYR A 236 -12.97 -26.69 -4.19
CA TYR A 236 -13.73 -27.42 -3.17
C TYR A 236 -15.22 -27.09 -3.22
N LEU A 237 -15.57 -25.79 -3.30
CA LEU A 237 -16.97 -25.35 -3.35
C LEU A 237 -17.68 -25.83 -4.62
N ILE A 238 -17.00 -25.85 -5.76
CA ILE A 238 -17.57 -26.40 -7.02
C ILE A 238 -17.91 -27.89 -6.85
N ILE A 239 -16.95 -28.69 -6.34
CA ILE A 239 -17.18 -30.13 -6.11
C ILE A 239 -18.34 -30.34 -5.12
N LEU A 240 -18.33 -29.61 -4.00
CA LEU A 240 -19.40 -29.69 -3.01
C LEU A 240 -20.77 -29.33 -3.60
N THR A 241 -20.83 -28.26 -4.41
CA THR A 241 -22.07 -27.83 -5.07
C THR A 241 -22.61 -28.92 -6.00
N ILE A 242 -21.75 -29.57 -6.77
CA ILE A 242 -22.13 -30.69 -7.66
C ILE A 242 -22.70 -31.85 -6.84
N LEU A 243 -22.03 -32.23 -5.75
CA LEU A 243 -22.50 -33.33 -4.89
C LEU A 243 -23.85 -33.03 -4.24
N VAL A 244 -24.02 -31.81 -3.72
CA VAL A 244 -25.28 -31.35 -3.11
C VAL A 244 -26.39 -31.30 -4.17
N TYR A 245 -26.09 -30.83 -5.37
CA TYR A 245 -27.06 -30.79 -6.47
C TYR A 245 -27.57 -32.19 -6.84
N PHE A 246 -26.69 -33.18 -7.01
CA PHE A 246 -27.10 -34.55 -7.29
C PHE A 246 -27.85 -35.21 -6.12
N SER A 247 -27.44 -34.95 -4.88
CA SER A 247 -28.14 -35.42 -3.67
C SER A 247 -29.57 -34.85 -3.62
N MET A 248 -29.71 -33.52 -3.83
CA MET A 248 -30.99 -32.86 -3.89
C MET A 248 -31.88 -33.48 -5.00
N LYS A 249 -31.36 -33.62 -6.21
CA LYS A 249 -32.10 -34.19 -7.34
C LYS A 249 -32.58 -35.60 -7.06
N LYS A 250 -31.74 -36.43 -6.39
CA LYS A 250 -32.13 -37.80 -6.01
C LYS A 250 -33.21 -37.84 -4.93
N ILE A 251 -33.20 -36.93 -3.97
CA ILE A 251 -34.23 -36.84 -2.93
C ILE A 251 -35.57 -36.39 -3.59
N TRP A 252 -35.57 -35.38 -4.42
CA TRP A 252 -36.78 -34.87 -5.04
C TRP A 252 -37.43 -35.88 -6.01
N SER A 253 -36.62 -36.63 -6.78
CA SER A 253 -37.16 -37.66 -7.68
C SER A 253 -37.91 -38.79 -6.94
N ARG A 254 -37.62 -39.04 -5.68
CA ARG A 254 -38.38 -40.00 -4.85
C ARG A 254 -39.75 -39.46 -4.44
N ILE A 255 -39.79 -38.15 -4.12
CA ILE A 255 -41.04 -37.48 -3.75
C ILE A 255 -42.00 -37.42 -4.94
N GLU A 256 -41.47 -37.09 -6.13
CA GLU A 256 -42.29 -37.04 -7.39
C GLU A 256 -42.79 -38.42 -7.82
N SER A 257 -42.14 -39.52 -7.40
CA SER A 257 -42.60 -40.89 -7.73
C SER A 257 -43.65 -41.44 -6.79
N GLU A 258 -43.90 -40.77 -5.63
CA GLU A 258 -44.89 -41.16 -4.64
C GLU A 258 -46.19 -40.38 -4.73
N VAL A 259 -46.28 -39.39 -5.65
CA VAL A 259 -47.47 -38.61 -6.01
C VAL A 259 -48.02 -39.06 -7.37
#